data_c81212c7dc48fd4243df66a8e9465a60
#
_entry.id   c81212c7dc48fd4243df66a8e9465a60
#
_cell.length_a   1.000
_cell.length_b   1.000
_cell.length_c   1.000
_cell.angle_alpha   90.00
_cell.angle_beta   90.00
_cell.angle_gamma   90.00
#
_symmetry.space_group_name_H-M   'P 1'
#
loop_
_entity.id
_entity.type
_entity.pdbx_description
1 polymer ?
#
loop_
_entity_poly.entity_id
_entity_poly.type
_entity_poly.pdbx_seq_one_letter_code
_entity_poly.pdbx_strand_id
1 'polypeptide(L)'
;LSNTNNYDGVVDETGAAEVTVTVGSEANGGNFGFDPAAIRVSTGTTVVWEWNGLGSSHNVVDEDGSFESELVAEEGHTFSQTFEESGTVEYYCTPHRTMGMKGVVVVE
;
A
#
# COMPACT_ATOMS: atom_id res chain seq x y z
N LEU A 1 -1.87 -11.38 3.95
CA LEU A 1 -0.79 -10.67 4.71
C LEU A 1 -0.12 -11.57 5.75
N SER A 2 0.00 -12.85 5.47
CA SER A 2 0.45 -13.82 6.47
C SER A 2 1.89 -13.57 6.98
N ASN A 3 2.74 -12.94 6.19
CA ASN A 3 4.12 -12.63 6.58
C ASN A 3 4.38 -11.14 6.73
N THR A 4 3.35 -10.32 6.83
CA THR A 4 3.46 -8.86 6.97
C THR A 4 3.41 -8.51 8.46
N ASN A 5 4.54 -8.13 9.04
CA ASN A 5 4.62 -7.98 10.50
C ASN A 5 4.03 -6.67 11.03
N ASN A 6 3.74 -5.70 10.17
CA ASN A 6 3.06 -4.47 10.59
C ASN A 6 1.56 -4.49 10.33
N TYR A 7 1.00 -5.65 9.98
CA TYR A 7 -0.45 -5.78 9.88
C TYR A 7 -1.03 -5.80 11.31
N ASP A 8 -1.90 -4.86 11.60
CA ASP A 8 -2.50 -4.69 12.93
C ASP A 8 -4.00 -4.40 12.78
N GLY A 9 -4.66 -5.22 11.96
CA GLY A 9 -6.07 -5.03 11.67
C GLY A 9 -6.29 -4.04 10.53
N VAL A 10 -7.54 -3.86 10.17
CA VAL A 10 -7.93 -2.97 9.07
C VAL A 10 -8.31 -1.62 9.64
N VAL A 11 -7.64 -0.57 9.17
CA VAL A 11 -7.95 0.81 9.58
C VAL A 11 -9.14 1.30 8.76
N ASP A 12 -10.20 1.73 9.45
CA ASP A 12 -11.42 2.19 8.79
C ASP A 12 -11.27 3.65 8.36
N GLU A 13 -11.25 3.88 7.05
CA GLU A 13 -11.17 5.21 6.45
C GLU A 13 -12.36 5.44 5.53
N THR A 14 -13.48 4.72 5.75
CA THR A 14 -14.68 4.93 4.96
C THR A 14 -15.19 6.36 5.11
N GLY A 15 -15.63 6.94 4.00
CA GLY A 15 -16.09 8.34 3.97
C GLY A 15 -14.99 9.34 3.62
N ALA A 16 -13.72 8.96 3.67
CA ALA A 16 -12.65 9.85 3.26
C ALA A 16 -12.56 9.91 1.74
N ALA A 17 -12.34 11.09 1.19
CA ALA A 17 -12.16 11.24 -0.26
C ALA A 17 -10.78 10.75 -0.70
N GLU A 18 -9.79 10.87 0.19
CA GLU A 18 -8.40 10.50 -0.09
C GLU A 18 -7.75 9.93 1.16
N VAL A 19 -6.96 8.88 0.99
CA VAL A 19 -6.21 8.23 2.06
C VAL A 19 -4.77 8.06 1.61
N THR A 20 -3.81 8.40 2.48
CA THR A 20 -2.38 8.26 2.18
C THR A 20 -1.81 7.03 2.88
N VAL A 21 -1.06 6.23 2.13
CA VAL A 21 -0.30 5.09 2.64
C VAL A 21 1.18 5.39 2.48
N THR A 22 1.95 5.27 3.54
CA THR A 22 3.39 5.50 3.49
C THR A 22 4.10 4.28 2.93
N VAL A 23 5.00 4.49 1.95
CA VAL A 23 5.82 3.44 1.35
C VAL A 23 7.24 3.57 1.92
N GLY A 24 7.72 2.49 2.55
CA GLY A 24 9.04 2.49 3.18
C GLY A 24 8.98 2.60 4.69
N SER A 25 7.83 2.33 5.30
CA SER A 25 7.69 2.33 6.76
C SER A 25 8.51 1.22 7.38
N GLU A 26 8.92 1.41 8.64
CA GLU A 26 9.68 0.42 9.37
C GLU A 26 8.81 -0.81 9.64
N ALA A 27 9.16 -1.92 9.03
CA ALA A 27 8.45 -3.19 9.14
C ALA A 27 9.25 -4.27 8.44
N ASN A 28 8.99 -5.52 8.80
CA ASN A 28 9.54 -6.69 8.07
C ASN A 28 11.07 -6.73 8.05
N GLY A 29 11.71 -6.22 9.10
CA GLY A 29 13.16 -6.27 9.26
C GLY A 29 13.91 -5.07 8.73
N GLY A 30 13.23 -4.01 8.35
CA GLY A 30 13.86 -2.76 7.84
C GLY A 30 12.77 -1.80 7.45
N ASN A 31 13.02 -0.98 6.43
CA ASN A 31 12.00 -0.05 5.92
C ASN A 31 11.26 -0.69 4.75
N PHE A 32 10.65 -1.84 5.02
CA PHE A 32 10.00 -2.69 4.03
C PHE A 32 8.51 -2.85 4.32
N GLY A 33 7.84 -1.76 4.66
CA GLY A 33 6.43 -1.78 4.98
C GLY A 33 5.61 -0.73 4.26
N PHE A 34 4.31 -1.02 4.11
CA PHE A 34 3.28 -0.05 3.77
C PHE A 34 2.55 0.26 5.07
N ASP A 35 2.33 1.53 5.37
CA ASP A 35 1.67 1.93 6.61
C ASP A 35 0.54 2.92 6.35
N PRO A 36 -0.70 2.60 6.72
CA PRO A 36 -1.15 1.32 7.30
C PRO A 36 -1.11 0.18 6.29
N ALA A 37 -0.91 -1.04 6.78
CA ALA A 37 -0.85 -2.22 5.90
C ALA A 37 -2.22 -2.58 5.33
N ALA A 38 -3.29 -2.27 6.04
CA ALA A 38 -4.65 -2.61 5.62
C ALA A 38 -5.60 -1.46 5.92
N ILE A 39 -6.37 -1.05 4.92
CA ILE A 39 -7.35 0.03 5.05
C ILE A 39 -8.70 -0.39 4.47
N ARG A 40 -9.77 0.18 5.00
CA ARG A 40 -11.12 0.05 4.45
C ARG A 40 -11.55 1.42 3.96
N VAL A 41 -12.00 1.49 2.72
CA VAL A 41 -12.40 2.75 2.07
C VAL A 41 -13.75 2.58 1.39
N SER A 42 -14.36 3.71 1.00
CA SER A 42 -15.60 3.70 0.22
C SER A 42 -15.28 3.69 -1.27
N THR A 43 -16.22 3.22 -2.09
CA THR A 43 -16.09 3.38 -3.55
C THR A 43 -15.93 4.86 -3.87
N GLY A 44 -15.06 5.18 -4.82
CA GLY A 44 -14.72 6.55 -5.20
C GLY A 44 -13.57 7.16 -4.44
N THR A 45 -13.05 6.49 -3.40
CA THR A 45 -11.89 6.97 -2.65
C THR A 45 -10.62 6.83 -3.48
N THR A 46 -9.76 7.84 -3.42
CA THR A 46 -8.42 7.79 -4.00
C THR A 46 -7.42 7.43 -2.90
N VAL A 47 -6.62 6.39 -3.14
CA VAL A 47 -5.52 6.05 -2.24
C VAL A 47 -4.24 6.58 -2.86
N VAL A 48 -3.45 7.30 -2.06
CA VAL A 48 -2.17 7.86 -2.47
C VAL A 48 -1.07 7.14 -1.70
N TRP A 49 -0.18 6.46 -2.42
CA TRP A 49 1.02 5.88 -1.83
C TRP A 49 2.13 6.90 -1.94
N GLU A 50 2.73 7.24 -0.81
CA GLU A 50 3.79 8.25 -0.74
C GLU A 50 5.07 7.64 -0.18
N TRP A 51 6.17 7.76 -0.93
CA TRP A 51 7.49 7.22 -0.57
C TRP A 51 8.17 8.13 0.45
N ASN A 52 8.76 7.52 1.47
CA ASN A 52 9.53 8.26 2.48
C ASN A 52 11.03 8.25 2.19
N GLY A 53 11.46 7.62 1.10
CA GLY A 53 12.86 7.58 0.69
C GLY A 53 13.71 6.52 1.39
N LEU A 54 13.11 5.68 2.21
CA LEU A 54 13.82 4.67 3.01
C LEU A 54 13.58 3.26 2.48
N GLY A 55 14.51 2.35 2.76
CA GLY A 55 14.36 0.93 2.41
C GLY A 55 14.68 0.61 0.95
N SER A 56 15.48 1.43 0.30
CA SER A 56 15.86 1.31 -1.12
C SER A 56 14.63 1.49 -2.04
N SER A 57 14.62 0.87 -3.21
CA SER A 57 13.55 1.07 -4.19
C SER A 57 12.31 0.27 -3.84
N HIS A 58 11.15 0.89 -4.02
CA HIS A 58 9.85 0.26 -3.78
C HIS A 58 8.90 0.53 -4.93
N ASN A 59 7.93 -0.35 -5.11
CA ASN A 59 6.81 -0.13 -6.02
C ASN A 59 5.52 -0.63 -5.38
N VAL A 60 4.39 -0.35 -6.04
CA VAL A 60 3.06 -0.79 -5.61
C VAL A 60 2.46 -1.55 -6.77
N VAL A 61 2.22 -2.84 -6.59
CA VAL A 61 1.74 -3.73 -7.65
C VAL A 61 0.50 -4.47 -7.17
N ASP A 62 -0.59 -4.35 -7.91
CA ASP A 62 -1.81 -5.11 -7.64
C ASP A 62 -1.58 -6.58 -7.94
N GLU A 63 -1.98 -7.46 -7.01
CA GLU A 63 -1.86 -8.92 -7.20
C GLU A 63 -2.59 -9.39 -8.46
N ASP A 64 -3.70 -8.74 -8.82
CA ASP A 64 -4.48 -9.09 -10.01
C ASP A 64 -4.00 -8.35 -11.27
N GLY A 65 -2.99 -7.49 -11.14
CA GLY A 65 -2.39 -6.83 -12.28
C GLY A 65 -3.13 -5.61 -12.83
N SER A 66 -4.09 -5.06 -12.07
CA SER A 66 -4.86 -3.90 -12.52
C SER A 66 -4.04 -2.61 -12.53
N PHE A 67 -3.01 -2.53 -11.67
CA PHE A 67 -2.14 -1.35 -11.63
C PHE A 67 -0.75 -1.74 -11.16
N GLU A 68 0.22 -0.92 -11.54
CA GLU A 68 1.61 -1.11 -11.15
C GLU A 68 2.32 0.24 -11.20
N SER A 69 2.94 0.64 -10.08
CA SER A 69 3.72 1.87 -10.06
C SER A 69 5.14 1.63 -10.57
N GLU A 70 5.87 2.72 -10.81
CA GLU A 70 7.30 2.63 -11.09
C GLU A 70 8.05 2.16 -9.85
N LEU A 71 9.20 1.53 -10.07
CA LEU A 71 10.12 1.16 -9.00
C LEU A 71 11.04 2.34 -8.72
N VAL A 72 10.86 3.01 -7.58
CA VAL A 72 11.59 4.23 -7.23
C VAL A 72 12.03 4.23 -5.78
N ALA A 73 13.04 5.02 -5.46
CA ALA A 73 13.56 5.19 -4.10
C ALA A 73 13.43 6.64 -3.61
N GLU A 74 12.86 7.53 -4.40
CA GLU A 74 12.87 8.97 -4.13
C GLU A 74 11.84 9.38 -3.08
N GLU A 75 12.28 10.08 -2.05
CA GLU A 75 11.40 10.66 -1.04
C GLU A 75 10.44 11.66 -1.70
N GLY A 76 9.15 11.55 -1.35
CA GLY A 76 8.14 12.45 -1.89
C GLY A 76 7.49 11.97 -3.17
N HIS A 77 7.98 10.87 -3.76
CA HIS A 77 7.32 10.28 -4.92
C HIS A 77 5.95 9.75 -4.52
N THR A 78 4.96 9.92 -5.37
CA THR A 78 3.60 9.45 -5.11
C THR A 78 3.06 8.64 -6.28
N PHE A 79 2.17 7.71 -5.95
CA PHE A 79 1.39 6.93 -6.90
C PHE A 79 -0.02 6.87 -6.36
N SER A 80 -1.03 7.14 -7.18
CA SER A 80 -2.42 7.12 -6.70
C SER A 80 -3.30 6.25 -7.58
N GLN A 81 -4.35 5.72 -6.94
CA GLN A 81 -5.34 4.88 -7.60
C GLN A 81 -6.69 5.16 -6.97
N THR A 82 -7.69 5.44 -7.81
CA THR A 82 -9.07 5.63 -7.35
C THR A 82 -9.82 4.31 -7.50
N PHE A 83 -10.49 3.89 -6.42
CA PHE A 83 -11.20 2.60 -6.38
C PHE A 83 -12.69 2.83 -6.58
N GLU A 84 -13.19 2.49 -7.76
CA GLU A 84 -14.59 2.70 -8.15
C GLU A 84 -15.48 1.52 -7.87
N GLU A 85 -14.91 0.33 -7.66
CA GLU A 85 -15.66 -0.91 -7.46
C GLU A 85 -15.39 -1.51 -6.11
N SER A 86 -16.42 -2.05 -5.45
CA SER A 86 -16.25 -2.74 -4.17
C SER A 86 -15.48 -4.04 -4.37
N GLY A 87 -14.77 -4.46 -3.34
CA GLY A 87 -13.97 -5.68 -3.34
C GLY A 87 -12.74 -5.53 -2.49
N THR A 88 -11.91 -6.57 -2.47
CA THR A 88 -10.65 -6.57 -1.74
C THR A 88 -9.51 -6.55 -2.74
N VAL A 89 -8.61 -5.58 -2.58
CA VAL A 89 -7.45 -5.39 -3.45
C VAL A 89 -6.19 -5.67 -2.63
N GLU A 90 -5.43 -6.68 -3.02
CA GLU A 90 -4.15 -7.00 -2.38
C GLU A 90 -3.03 -6.49 -3.28
N TYR A 91 -2.00 -5.89 -2.66
CA TYR A 91 -0.87 -5.35 -3.41
C TYR A 91 0.45 -5.66 -2.69
N TYR A 92 1.56 -5.49 -3.39
CA TYR A 92 2.87 -5.80 -2.86
C TYR A 92 3.95 -4.91 -3.50
N CYS A 93 5.13 -4.95 -2.90
CA CYS A 93 6.35 -4.36 -3.46
C CYS A 93 7.18 -5.50 -4.04
N THR A 94 7.51 -5.43 -5.32
CA THR A 94 8.19 -6.53 -6.02
C THR A 94 9.49 -6.98 -5.36
N PRO A 95 10.47 -6.11 -5.08
CA PRO A 95 11.73 -6.57 -4.50
C PRO A 95 11.63 -7.05 -3.05
N HIS A 96 10.58 -6.66 -2.32
CA HIS A 96 10.48 -6.98 -0.89
C HIS A 96 9.25 -7.84 -0.56
N ARG A 97 8.61 -8.40 -1.56
CA ARG A 97 7.40 -9.23 -1.40
C ARG A 97 7.62 -10.40 -0.45
N THR A 98 8.74 -11.09 -0.61
CA THR A 98 9.05 -12.28 0.21
C THR A 98 9.37 -11.91 1.66
N MET A 99 9.73 -10.65 1.93
CA MET A 99 9.96 -10.15 3.28
C MET A 99 8.67 -9.74 3.97
N GLY A 100 7.56 -9.66 3.25
CA GLY A 100 6.26 -9.28 3.80
C GLY A 100 5.81 -7.87 3.43
N MET A 101 6.45 -7.20 2.49
CA MET A 101 6.03 -5.85 2.06
C MET A 101 4.79 -5.93 1.19
N LYS A 102 3.65 -5.98 1.84
CA LYS A 102 2.33 -6.17 1.24
C LYS A 102 1.30 -5.31 1.94
N GLY A 103 0.21 -5.04 1.26
CA GLY A 103 -0.91 -4.33 1.83
C GLY A 103 -2.23 -4.76 1.23
N VAL A 104 -3.32 -4.25 1.80
CA VAL A 104 -4.67 -4.56 1.32
C VAL A 104 -5.55 -3.32 1.44
N VAL A 105 -6.41 -3.14 0.43
CA VAL A 105 -7.45 -2.11 0.42
C VAL A 105 -8.79 -2.85 0.33
N VAL A 106 -9.64 -2.68 1.33
CA VAL A 106 -11.00 -3.20 1.31
C VAL A 106 -11.90 -2.06 0.86
N VAL A 107 -12.56 -2.22 -0.28
CA VAL A 107 -13.42 -1.18 -0.87
C VAL A 107 -14.89 -1.58 -0.66
N GLU A 108 -15.65 -0.72 -0.02
CA GLU A 108 -17.06 -0.98 0.28
C GLU A 108 -18.03 -0.07 -0.45
#